data_84ddafa62789a757e6b05520df55ee6c
#
_entry.id   84ddafa62789a757e6b05520df55ee6c
#
_cell.length_a   1.000
_cell.length_b   1.000
_cell.length_c   1.000
_cell.angle_alpha   90.00
_cell.angle_beta   90.00
_cell.angle_gamma   90.00
#
_symmetry.space_group_name_H-M   'P 1'
#
loop_
_entity.id
_entity.type
_entity.pdbx_description
1 polymer ?
#
loop_
_entity_poly.entity_id
_entity_poly.type
_entity_poly.pdbx_seq_one_letter_code
_entity_poly.pdbx_strand_id
1 'polypeptide(L)'
;MRTRGGYRRILVTGGSGFLGSHLCARLLRSGHDVVCVDNFFTGCKDNIADLVGNPHFEVIRHDISFPLYLEVDEIYNLACPASPVHYQYDPIQTTKTSVLGAINMLGLAKRTKAKIFHASTSEVYGDPIVHPQKETYWGHVNPKGERSCYDEGKRCAESLFFDYVRQHDLAIKVARIFNTYGPRMHPEDGRVVSNFIIQALKGEPITIYGDGSQTRSFCYVDDLIEGILRLMNSRNGLQGPVNLGNPGEFTILELAHKIIDITGSGSSLDFRPLPPDDPRQRQPDITLAKTELGWQPKVSLDEGLRKTIEYFDALLGLSSPLKRIEIERDGRHNSSVNRRVIDCREYKSKKKAVDRRLGLQDRRYGDDESAAADMSAE
;
A
#
# COMPACT_ATOMS: atom_id res chain seq x y z
N MET A 1 20.03 -16.73 -23.78
CA MET A 1 19.56 -16.65 -22.38
C MET A 1 20.80 -16.55 -21.50
N ARG A 2 21.10 -15.37 -20.93
CA ARG A 2 22.32 -15.17 -20.11
C ARG A 2 22.01 -15.60 -18.68
N THR A 3 22.25 -16.82 -18.33
CA THR A 3 22.31 -17.29 -16.94
C THR A 3 23.61 -16.77 -16.30
N ARG A 4 23.66 -15.51 -15.89
CA ARG A 4 24.59 -15.05 -14.90
C ARG A 4 24.05 -15.52 -13.55
N GLY A 5 24.75 -16.40 -12.87
CA GLY A 5 24.35 -17.10 -11.66
C GLY A 5 23.51 -16.26 -10.70
N GLY A 6 22.20 -16.54 -10.62
CA GLY A 6 21.28 -16.01 -9.62
C GLY A 6 20.94 -14.51 -9.66
N TYR A 7 21.72 -13.68 -10.33
CA TYR A 7 21.62 -12.23 -10.41
C TYR A 7 20.59 -11.79 -11.48
N ARG A 8 19.63 -10.95 -11.10
CA ARG A 8 18.55 -10.46 -11.96
C ARG A 8 18.46 -8.95 -11.88
N ARG A 9 18.05 -8.29 -12.98
CA ARG A 9 17.62 -6.91 -12.99
C ARG A 9 16.09 -6.84 -12.83
N ILE A 10 15.64 -6.30 -11.73
CA ILE A 10 14.24 -6.38 -11.28
C ILE A 10 13.63 -4.97 -11.24
N LEU A 11 12.51 -4.79 -11.95
CA LEU A 11 11.71 -3.58 -11.90
C LEU A 11 10.67 -3.68 -10.79
N VAL A 12 10.60 -2.66 -9.93
CA VAL A 12 9.55 -2.48 -8.93
C VAL A 12 8.84 -1.15 -9.21
N THR A 13 7.60 -1.21 -9.72
CA THR A 13 6.77 -0.01 -9.86
C THR A 13 6.08 0.31 -8.53
N GLY A 14 5.93 1.61 -8.21
CA GLY A 14 5.51 2.00 -6.85
C GLY A 14 6.58 1.70 -5.80
N GLY A 15 7.86 1.67 -6.21
CA GLY A 15 8.98 1.22 -5.38
C GLY A 15 9.33 2.14 -4.22
N SER A 16 8.90 3.41 -4.23
CA SER A 16 9.04 4.35 -3.09
C SER A 16 7.83 4.37 -2.16
N GLY A 17 6.78 3.60 -2.49
CA GLY A 17 5.60 3.43 -1.65
C GLY A 17 5.86 2.50 -0.45
N PHE A 18 4.82 2.28 0.36
CA PHE A 18 4.88 1.43 1.55
C PHE A 18 5.44 0.03 1.21
N LEU A 19 4.72 -0.78 0.47
CA LEU A 19 5.13 -2.15 0.15
C LEU A 19 6.36 -2.19 -0.77
N GLY A 20 6.40 -1.28 -1.76
CA GLY A 20 7.48 -1.23 -2.74
C GLY A 20 8.85 -1.00 -2.12
N SER A 21 8.96 -0.13 -1.12
CA SER A 21 10.22 0.16 -0.45
C SER A 21 10.76 -1.03 0.37
N HIS A 22 9.87 -1.78 1.02
CA HIS A 22 10.25 -3.02 1.70
C HIS A 22 10.71 -4.10 0.70
N LEU A 23 9.99 -4.21 -0.43
CA LEU A 23 10.35 -5.15 -1.49
C LEU A 23 11.70 -4.80 -2.12
N CYS A 24 11.94 -3.53 -2.47
CA CYS A 24 13.22 -3.06 -3.00
C CYS A 24 14.38 -3.41 -2.05
N ALA A 25 14.23 -3.10 -0.75
CA ALA A 25 15.24 -3.42 0.25
C ALA A 25 15.49 -4.93 0.36
N ARG A 26 14.47 -5.77 0.26
CA ARG A 26 14.61 -7.23 0.34
C ARG A 26 15.27 -7.80 -0.90
N LEU A 27 14.94 -7.33 -2.10
CA LEU A 27 15.54 -7.75 -3.37
C LEU A 27 17.03 -7.38 -3.45
N LEU A 28 17.39 -6.15 -3.02
CA LEU A 28 18.80 -5.72 -2.92
C LEU A 28 19.59 -6.61 -1.97
N ARG A 29 19.05 -6.92 -0.79
CA ARG A 29 19.69 -7.84 0.17
C ARG A 29 19.86 -9.26 -0.39
N SER A 30 19.03 -9.65 -1.35
CA SER A 30 19.14 -10.92 -2.07
C SER A 30 20.15 -10.89 -3.23
N GLY A 31 20.85 -9.76 -3.45
CA GLY A 31 21.90 -9.63 -4.45
C GLY A 31 21.42 -9.32 -5.86
N HIS A 32 20.24 -8.70 -6.02
CA HIS A 32 19.69 -8.31 -7.32
C HIS A 32 19.93 -6.83 -7.63
N ASP A 33 19.96 -6.47 -8.92
CA ASP A 33 19.81 -5.09 -9.38
C ASP A 33 18.34 -4.69 -9.31
N VAL A 34 18.03 -3.60 -8.65
CA VAL A 34 16.66 -3.13 -8.46
C VAL A 34 16.47 -1.77 -9.11
N VAL A 35 15.51 -1.70 -10.03
CA VAL A 35 15.04 -0.46 -10.65
C VAL A 35 13.71 -0.07 -9.98
N CYS A 36 13.74 0.96 -9.16
CA CYS A 36 12.58 1.56 -8.50
C CYS A 36 11.95 2.59 -9.43
N VAL A 37 10.73 2.36 -9.87
CA VAL A 37 9.96 3.32 -10.68
C VAL A 37 8.78 3.84 -9.86
N ASP A 38 8.70 5.17 -9.72
CA ASP A 38 7.65 5.83 -8.93
C ASP A 38 7.41 7.25 -9.45
N ASN A 39 6.17 7.73 -9.43
CA ASN A 39 5.85 9.13 -9.74
C ASN A 39 5.85 10.02 -8.48
N PHE A 40 6.00 9.42 -7.29
CA PHE A 40 5.96 10.06 -5.98
C PHE A 40 4.63 10.75 -5.65
N PHE A 41 3.52 10.19 -6.14
CA PHE A 41 2.18 10.67 -5.77
C PHE A 41 1.83 10.29 -4.33
N THR A 42 1.99 9.00 -3.98
CA THR A 42 1.82 8.49 -2.60
C THR A 42 3.13 7.96 -2.02
N GLY A 43 4.12 7.66 -2.86
CA GLY A 43 5.46 7.26 -2.47
C GLY A 43 6.27 8.42 -1.88
N CYS A 44 7.20 8.11 -0.98
CA CYS A 44 8.08 9.08 -0.34
C CYS A 44 9.56 8.72 -0.59
N LYS A 45 10.40 9.72 -0.84
CA LYS A 45 11.84 9.52 -0.98
C LYS A 45 12.49 8.97 0.29
N ASP A 46 11.93 9.34 1.45
CA ASP A 46 12.44 8.90 2.74
C ASP A 46 12.31 7.39 2.92
N ASN A 47 11.29 6.76 2.30
CA ASN A 47 11.10 5.30 2.33
C ASN A 47 12.23 4.51 1.65
N ILE A 48 12.99 5.16 0.76
CA ILE A 48 14.08 4.55 -0.01
C ILE A 48 15.43 5.24 0.24
N ALA A 49 15.50 6.18 1.18
CA ALA A 49 16.70 6.98 1.42
C ALA A 49 17.92 6.12 1.81
N ASP A 50 17.69 5.05 2.55
CA ASP A 50 18.71 4.06 2.94
C ASP A 50 19.20 3.19 1.77
N LEU A 51 18.50 3.17 0.65
CA LEU A 51 18.84 2.41 -0.55
C LEU A 51 19.57 3.26 -1.60
N VAL A 52 19.33 4.59 -1.58
CA VAL A 52 19.97 5.54 -2.50
C VAL A 52 21.46 5.57 -2.25
N GLY A 53 22.26 5.43 -3.33
CA GLY A 53 23.73 5.32 -3.26
C GLY A 53 24.24 3.88 -3.34
N ASN A 54 23.38 2.87 -3.22
CA ASN A 54 23.75 1.51 -3.55
C ASN A 54 23.94 1.38 -5.08
N PRO A 55 25.09 0.86 -5.60
CA PRO A 55 25.34 0.75 -7.03
C PRO A 55 24.38 -0.20 -7.76
N HIS A 56 23.65 -1.03 -7.02
CA HIS A 56 22.64 -1.95 -7.53
C HIS A 56 21.21 -1.43 -7.39
N PHE A 57 21.04 -0.12 -7.04
CA PHE A 57 19.73 0.52 -6.88
C PHE A 57 19.60 1.75 -7.75
N GLU A 58 18.69 1.70 -8.70
CA GLU A 58 18.37 2.81 -9.61
C GLU A 58 16.96 3.34 -9.31
N VAL A 59 16.79 4.66 -9.28
CA VAL A 59 15.49 5.31 -9.10
C VAL A 59 15.12 6.09 -10.34
N ILE A 60 13.98 5.75 -10.94
CA ILE A 60 13.42 6.44 -12.11
C ILE A 60 12.09 7.08 -11.70
N ARG A 61 12.01 8.41 -11.82
CA ARG A 61 10.74 9.13 -11.65
C ARG A 61 9.91 9.01 -12.92
N HIS A 62 8.84 8.20 -12.88
CA HIS A 62 7.99 7.96 -14.03
C HIS A 62 6.58 7.55 -13.59
N ASP A 63 5.57 7.94 -14.38
CA ASP A 63 4.19 7.49 -14.22
C ASP A 63 3.93 6.32 -15.17
N ILE A 64 3.56 5.16 -14.62
CA ILE A 64 3.36 3.93 -15.40
C ILE A 64 2.15 3.97 -16.33
N SER A 65 1.27 4.97 -16.22
CA SER A 65 0.22 5.20 -17.22
C SER A 65 0.79 5.58 -18.59
N PHE A 66 2.08 5.91 -18.66
CA PHE A 66 2.84 6.11 -19.90
C PHE A 66 3.79 4.93 -20.16
N PRO A 67 4.12 4.64 -21.45
CA PRO A 67 5.05 3.58 -21.79
C PRO A 67 6.44 3.76 -21.17
N LEU A 68 7.04 2.66 -20.74
CA LEU A 68 8.40 2.61 -20.19
C LEU A 68 9.23 1.56 -20.96
N TYR A 69 10.46 1.90 -21.31
CA TYR A 69 11.37 1.01 -22.04
C TYR A 69 12.61 0.72 -21.18
N LEU A 70 12.70 -0.50 -20.67
CA LEU A 70 13.81 -1.00 -19.87
C LEU A 70 14.11 -2.46 -20.25
N GLU A 71 15.34 -2.90 -20.01
CA GLU A 71 15.70 -4.32 -20.07
C GLU A 71 15.72 -4.87 -18.66
N VAL A 72 14.81 -5.81 -18.36
CA VAL A 72 14.61 -6.40 -17.04
C VAL A 72 14.26 -7.87 -17.15
N ASP A 73 14.59 -8.63 -16.11
CA ASP A 73 14.31 -10.06 -15.99
C ASP A 73 12.98 -10.34 -15.26
N GLU A 74 12.62 -9.46 -14.33
CA GLU A 74 11.38 -9.55 -13.54
C GLU A 74 10.75 -8.18 -13.31
N ILE A 75 9.43 -8.17 -13.18
CA ILE A 75 8.64 -6.95 -12.91
C ILE A 75 7.72 -7.22 -11.73
N TYR A 76 7.76 -6.36 -10.71
CA TYR A 76 6.78 -6.28 -9.65
C TYR A 76 5.93 -5.02 -9.85
N ASN A 77 4.69 -5.20 -10.32
CA ASN A 77 3.76 -4.11 -10.60
C ASN A 77 2.92 -3.81 -9.35
N LEU A 78 3.40 -2.84 -8.53
CA LEU A 78 2.75 -2.41 -7.31
C LEU A 78 2.17 -0.98 -7.39
N ALA A 79 2.52 -0.21 -8.43
CA ALA A 79 2.11 1.19 -8.54
C ALA A 79 0.60 1.33 -8.69
N CYS A 80 -0.04 1.84 -7.65
CA CYS A 80 -1.42 2.32 -7.63
C CYS A 80 -1.69 3.02 -6.29
N PRO A 81 -2.41 4.14 -6.23
CA PRO A 81 -2.95 4.63 -4.96
C PRO A 81 -3.83 3.56 -4.33
N ALA A 82 -3.59 3.20 -3.08
CA ALA A 82 -4.21 2.03 -2.44
C ALA A 82 -4.98 2.36 -1.15
N SER A 83 -5.11 3.63 -0.80
CA SER A 83 -5.94 4.06 0.32
C SER A 83 -7.10 4.95 -0.16
N PRO A 84 -8.27 4.92 0.50
CA PRO A 84 -9.44 5.71 0.09
C PRO A 84 -9.14 7.19 -0.11
N VAL A 85 -8.42 7.82 0.81
CA VAL A 85 -8.05 9.24 0.74
C VAL A 85 -7.26 9.57 -0.54
N HIS A 86 -6.42 8.66 -0.99
CA HIS A 86 -5.57 8.90 -2.16
C HIS A 86 -6.24 8.50 -3.47
N TYR A 87 -6.92 7.34 -3.55
CA TYR A 87 -7.52 6.92 -4.82
C TYR A 87 -8.81 7.68 -5.16
N GLN A 88 -9.50 8.25 -4.16
CA GLN A 88 -10.66 9.11 -4.34
C GLN A 88 -10.29 10.57 -4.64
N TYR A 89 -9.04 10.99 -4.35
CA TYR A 89 -8.57 12.34 -4.67
C TYR A 89 -8.52 12.59 -6.19
N ASP A 90 -8.05 11.61 -6.96
CA ASP A 90 -8.12 11.61 -8.43
C ASP A 90 -8.54 10.21 -8.92
N PRO A 91 -9.86 9.94 -8.95
CA PRO A 91 -10.37 8.64 -9.32
C PRO A 91 -10.09 8.26 -10.78
N ILE A 92 -10.04 9.26 -11.69
CA ILE A 92 -9.73 9.02 -13.09
C ILE A 92 -8.27 8.59 -13.24
N GLN A 93 -7.34 9.28 -12.57
CA GLN A 93 -5.92 8.90 -12.60
C GLN A 93 -5.68 7.54 -11.92
N THR A 94 -6.43 7.22 -10.86
CA THR A 94 -6.38 5.90 -10.20
C THR A 94 -6.77 4.79 -11.18
N THR A 95 -7.87 4.97 -11.91
CA THR A 95 -8.29 4.03 -12.97
C THR A 95 -7.25 3.90 -14.07
N LYS A 96 -6.71 5.04 -14.58
CA LYS A 96 -5.62 5.04 -15.57
C LYS A 96 -4.39 4.29 -15.07
N THR A 97 -3.95 4.52 -13.84
CA THR A 97 -2.80 3.84 -13.27
C THR A 97 -3.02 2.33 -13.18
N SER A 98 -4.22 1.90 -12.78
CA SER A 98 -4.57 0.47 -12.70
C SER A 98 -4.62 -0.18 -14.07
N VAL A 99 -5.28 0.45 -15.06
CA VAL A 99 -5.56 -0.17 -16.37
C VAL A 99 -4.44 0.09 -17.36
N LEU A 100 -4.09 1.37 -17.64
CA LEU A 100 -3.02 1.70 -18.60
C LEU A 100 -1.66 1.26 -18.05
N GLY A 101 -1.44 1.42 -16.73
CA GLY A 101 -0.23 0.93 -16.08
C GLY A 101 -0.08 -0.58 -16.23
N ALA A 102 -1.15 -1.36 -16.05
CA ALA A 102 -1.13 -2.80 -16.30
C ALA A 102 -0.79 -3.12 -17.76
N ILE A 103 -1.43 -2.45 -18.74
CA ILE A 103 -1.16 -2.64 -20.18
C ILE A 103 0.31 -2.35 -20.50
N ASN A 104 0.85 -1.23 -20.00
CA ASN A 104 2.23 -0.84 -20.26
C ASN A 104 3.24 -1.83 -19.63
N MET A 105 3.00 -2.29 -18.42
CA MET A 105 3.88 -3.25 -17.75
C MET A 105 3.79 -4.64 -18.36
N LEU A 106 2.61 -5.08 -18.80
CA LEU A 106 2.42 -6.32 -19.56
C LEU A 106 3.09 -6.25 -20.93
N GLY A 107 2.99 -5.10 -21.61
CA GLY A 107 3.70 -4.83 -22.87
C GLY A 107 5.22 -4.91 -22.70
N LEU A 108 5.75 -4.31 -21.63
CA LEU A 108 7.17 -4.39 -21.27
C LEU A 108 7.57 -5.84 -20.97
N ALA A 109 6.80 -6.57 -20.14
CA ALA A 109 7.07 -7.96 -19.81
C ALA A 109 7.08 -8.87 -21.06
N LYS A 110 6.12 -8.67 -21.98
CA LYS A 110 6.08 -9.39 -23.25
C LYS A 110 7.33 -9.13 -24.08
N ARG A 111 7.76 -7.86 -24.21
CA ARG A 111 8.94 -7.45 -24.99
C ARG A 111 10.23 -8.05 -24.42
N THR A 112 10.43 -7.98 -23.10
CA THR A 112 11.64 -8.45 -22.43
C THR A 112 11.62 -9.94 -22.08
N LYS A 113 10.45 -10.60 -22.21
CA LYS A 113 10.17 -11.96 -21.74
C LYS A 113 10.34 -12.09 -20.22
N ALA A 114 10.13 -10.98 -19.50
CA ALA A 114 10.20 -10.93 -18.05
C ALA A 114 8.99 -11.62 -17.42
N LYS A 115 9.21 -12.29 -16.28
CA LYS A 115 8.11 -12.71 -15.40
C LYS A 115 7.55 -11.46 -14.70
N ILE A 116 6.21 -11.35 -14.63
CA ILE A 116 5.57 -10.19 -14.04
C ILE A 116 4.62 -10.58 -12.90
N PHE A 117 4.79 -9.90 -11.75
CA PHE A 117 3.90 -9.96 -10.60
C PHE A 117 2.93 -8.77 -10.63
N HIS A 118 1.66 -9.01 -10.30
CA HIS A 118 0.64 -7.98 -10.10
C HIS A 118 0.14 -7.95 -8.66
N ALA A 119 0.26 -6.79 -8.03
CA ALA A 119 -0.38 -6.52 -6.75
C ALA A 119 -1.86 -6.19 -6.98
N SER A 120 -2.70 -7.21 -7.00
CA SER A 120 -4.15 -7.07 -6.86
C SER A 120 -4.52 -6.87 -5.39
N THR A 121 -5.79 -6.91 -5.06
CA THR A 121 -6.31 -6.49 -3.77
C THR A 121 -7.50 -7.33 -3.35
N SER A 122 -7.76 -7.42 -2.04
CA SER A 122 -9.03 -7.96 -1.51
C SER A 122 -10.25 -7.14 -1.90
N GLU A 123 -10.06 -5.87 -2.36
CA GLU A 123 -11.16 -5.01 -2.82
C GLU A 123 -11.86 -5.57 -4.07
N VAL A 124 -11.22 -6.45 -4.85
CA VAL A 124 -11.86 -7.15 -5.97
C VAL A 124 -13.04 -8.03 -5.53
N TYR A 125 -13.13 -8.36 -4.25
CA TYR A 125 -14.25 -9.07 -3.65
C TYR A 125 -15.45 -8.17 -3.30
N GLY A 126 -15.26 -6.84 -3.24
CA GLY A 126 -16.30 -5.86 -2.89
C GLY A 126 -16.81 -6.03 -1.47
N ASP A 127 -18.14 -5.91 -1.28
CA ASP A 127 -18.84 -6.30 -0.05
C ASP A 127 -19.20 -7.79 -0.12
N PRO A 128 -18.36 -8.68 0.43
CA PRO A 128 -18.44 -10.10 0.12
C PRO A 128 -19.59 -10.79 0.86
N ILE A 129 -20.32 -11.63 0.13
CA ILE A 129 -21.34 -12.54 0.68
C ILE A 129 -20.74 -13.91 1.09
N VAL A 130 -19.45 -14.13 0.79
CA VAL A 130 -18.69 -15.34 1.17
C VAL A 130 -17.64 -14.97 2.19
N HIS A 131 -17.60 -15.71 3.29
CA HIS A 131 -16.67 -15.47 4.41
C HIS A 131 -16.13 -16.80 4.96
N PRO A 132 -14.80 -17.01 5.10
CA PRO A 132 -13.72 -16.17 4.55
C PRO A 132 -13.68 -16.18 3.01
N GLN A 133 -13.07 -15.15 2.40
CA GLN A 133 -13.01 -15.02 0.95
C GLN A 133 -12.00 -15.99 0.35
N LYS A 134 -12.47 -16.84 -0.59
CA LYS A 134 -11.66 -17.77 -1.39
C LYS A 134 -11.35 -17.14 -2.75
N GLU A 135 -10.24 -17.56 -3.38
CA GLU A 135 -9.84 -17.07 -4.69
C GLU A 135 -10.86 -17.38 -5.80
N THR A 136 -11.65 -18.44 -5.64
CA THR A 136 -12.73 -18.83 -6.56
C THR A 136 -13.97 -17.94 -6.47
N TYR A 137 -14.09 -17.10 -5.46
CA TYR A 137 -15.18 -16.15 -5.32
C TYR A 137 -14.96 -14.93 -6.25
N TRP A 138 -15.94 -14.65 -7.11
CA TRP A 138 -15.83 -13.58 -8.12
C TRP A 138 -16.05 -12.17 -7.59
N GLY A 139 -16.59 -12.07 -6.38
CA GLY A 139 -16.82 -10.79 -5.73
C GLY A 139 -18.21 -10.20 -5.95
N HIS A 140 -18.48 -9.14 -5.17
CA HIS A 140 -19.72 -8.37 -5.22
C HIS A 140 -19.34 -6.88 -5.10
N VAL A 141 -18.87 -6.31 -6.23
CA VAL A 141 -18.36 -4.93 -6.32
C VAL A 141 -19.48 -4.00 -6.78
N ASN A 142 -19.57 -2.80 -6.19
CA ASN A 142 -20.44 -1.72 -6.66
C ASN A 142 -19.72 -0.95 -7.79
N PRO A 143 -20.08 -1.13 -9.08
CA PRO A 143 -19.32 -0.56 -10.20
C PRO A 143 -19.49 0.96 -10.35
N LYS A 144 -20.41 1.59 -9.63
CA LYS A 144 -20.67 3.05 -9.64
C LYS A 144 -20.42 3.73 -8.30
N GLY A 145 -19.96 2.97 -7.29
CA GLY A 145 -19.62 3.51 -5.97
C GLY A 145 -18.35 4.35 -5.99
N GLU A 146 -18.11 5.12 -4.96
CA GLU A 146 -16.93 5.99 -4.83
C GLU A 146 -15.61 5.22 -4.84
N ARG A 147 -15.63 3.91 -4.51
CA ARG A 147 -14.47 3.02 -4.50
C ARG A 147 -14.23 2.35 -5.85
N SER A 148 -15.16 2.42 -6.79
CA SER A 148 -15.12 1.70 -8.07
C SER A 148 -13.89 2.00 -8.92
N CYS A 149 -13.34 3.21 -8.87
CA CYS A 149 -12.11 3.58 -9.58
C CYS A 149 -10.92 2.68 -9.21
N TYR A 150 -10.86 2.24 -7.97
CA TYR A 150 -9.83 1.31 -7.48
C TYR A 150 -10.26 -0.14 -7.69
N ASP A 151 -11.45 -0.50 -7.22
CA ASP A 151 -11.96 -1.87 -7.21
C ASP A 151 -12.07 -2.44 -8.63
N GLU A 152 -12.79 -1.74 -9.53
CA GLU A 152 -12.93 -2.15 -10.93
C GLU A 152 -11.63 -1.97 -11.73
N GLY A 153 -10.83 -0.95 -11.41
CA GLY A 153 -9.50 -0.80 -11.99
C GLY A 153 -8.61 -2.02 -11.74
N LYS A 154 -8.62 -2.56 -10.52
CA LYS A 154 -7.86 -3.78 -10.16
C LYS A 154 -8.47 -5.05 -10.77
N ARG A 155 -9.82 -5.16 -10.84
CA ARG A 155 -10.50 -6.27 -11.52
C ARG A 155 -10.16 -6.30 -13.01
N CYS A 156 -10.22 -5.15 -13.68
CA CYS A 156 -9.81 -5.01 -15.08
C CYS A 156 -8.34 -5.41 -15.28
N ALA A 157 -7.44 -4.98 -14.39
CA ALA A 157 -6.03 -5.36 -14.45
C ALA A 157 -5.84 -6.88 -14.31
N GLU A 158 -6.55 -7.56 -13.38
CA GLU A 158 -6.51 -9.03 -13.29
C GLU A 158 -6.91 -9.68 -14.63
N SER A 159 -8.02 -9.23 -15.25
CA SER A 159 -8.47 -9.75 -16.56
C SER A 159 -7.40 -9.61 -17.63
N LEU A 160 -6.77 -8.43 -17.73
CA LEU A 160 -5.68 -8.17 -18.67
C LEU A 160 -4.48 -9.13 -18.45
N PHE A 161 -4.09 -9.36 -17.20
CA PHE A 161 -3.01 -10.29 -16.89
C PHE A 161 -3.29 -11.69 -17.39
N PHE A 162 -4.49 -12.24 -17.18
CA PHE A 162 -4.88 -13.56 -17.67
C PHE A 162 -5.09 -13.57 -19.19
N ASP A 163 -5.52 -12.48 -19.83
CA ASP A 163 -5.59 -12.39 -21.28
C ASP A 163 -4.20 -12.45 -21.93
N TYR A 164 -3.20 -11.81 -21.34
CA TYR A 164 -1.82 -11.91 -21.80
C TYR A 164 -1.25 -13.32 -21.65
N VAL A 165 -1.67 -14.09 -20.65
CA VAL A 165 -1.33 -15.52 -20.59
C VAL A 165 -1.96 -16.28 -21.76
N ARG A 166 -3.28 -16.13 -21.94
CA ARG A 166 -4.03 -16.85 -22.99
C ARG A 166 -3.52 -16.56 -24.39
N GLN A 167 -3.15 -15.30 -24.65
CA GLN A 167 -2.76 -14.85 -25.98
C GLN A 167 -1.24 -14.94 -26.24
N HIS A 168 -0.40 -14.83 -25.21
CA HIS A 168 1.05 -14.64 -25.38
C HIS A 168 1.90 -15.59 -24.52
N ASP A 169 1.28 -16.50 -23.78
CA ASP A 169 1.97 -17.41 -22.84
C ASP A 169 2.92 -16.66 -21.87
N LEU A 170 2.48 -15.46 -21.43
CA LEU A 170 3.29 -14.63 -20.55
C LEU A 170 3.34 -15.24 -19.14
N ALA A 171 4.54 -15.30 -18.56
CA ALA A 171 4.73 -15.77 -17.18
C ALA A 171 4.25 -14.70 -16.18
N ILE A 172 3.07 -14.89 -15.59
CA ILE A 172 2.48 -13.96 -14.64
C ILE A 172 2.39 -14.56 -13.23
N LYS A 173 2.26 -13.66 -12.25
CA LYS A 173 1.88 -13.95 -10.86
C LYS A 173 0.89 -12.88 -10.38
N VAL A 174 -0.23 -13.30 -9.82
CA VAL A 174 -1.26 -12.37 -9.30
C VAL A 174 -1.51 -12.67 -7.83
N ALA A 175 -1.38 -11.68 -6.96
CA ALA A 175 -1.74 -11.78 -5.55
C ALA A 175 -2.90 -10.83 -5.21
N ARG A 176 -3.93 -11.34 -4.51
CA ARG A 176 -4.95 -10.51 -3.85
C ARG A 176 -4.49 -10.20 -2.44
N ILE A 177 -3.99 -8.97 -2.26
CA ILE A 177 -3.40 -8.51 -1.01
C ILE A 177 -4.51 -8.02 -0.10
N PHE A 178 -4.53 -8.53 1.13
CA PHE A 178 -5.42 -8.07 2.20
C PHE A 178 -4.76 -6.96 3.02
N ASN A 179 -5.52 -6.36 3.96
CA ASN A 179 -5.03 -5.22 4.74
C ASN A 179 -3.66 -5.50 5.34
N THR A 180 -2.71 -4.67 4.98
CA THR A 180 -1.32 -4.77 5.41
C THR A 180 -0.91 -3.51 6.14
N TYR A 181 -0.11 -3.66 7.20
CA TYR A 181 0.40 -2.57 8.01
C TYR A 181 1.88 -2.77 8.35
N GLY A 182 2.56 -1.70 8.75
CA GLY A 182 3.96 -1.73 9.15
C GLY A 182 4.66 -0.38 9.00
N PRO A 183 5.96 -0.32 9.28
CA PRO A 183 6.80 0.84 9.02
C PRO A 183 6.73 1.32 7.58
N ARG A 184 7.02 2.60 7.32
CA ARG A 184 6.97 3.26 6.00
C ARG A 184 5.55 3.45 5.42
N MET A 185 4.48 3.16 6.19
CA MET A 185 3.15 3.66 5.85
C MET A 185 3.15 5.19 5.91
N HIS A 186 2.35 5.81 5.03
CA HIS A 186 2.20 7.26 5.06
C HIS A 186 1.42 7.68 6.32
N PRO A 187 1.86 8.73 7.05
CA PRO A 187 1.16 9.19 8.26
C PRO A 187 -0.30 9.59 8.02
N GLU A 188 -0.57 10.18 6.85
CA GLU A 188 -1.91 10.59 6.41
C GLU A 188 -2.52 9.57 5.45
N ASP A 189 -2.24 8.28 5.63
CA ASP A 189 -2.70 7.20 4.75
C ASP A 189 -4.22 6.97 4.82
N GLY A 190 -4.85 7.38 5.92
CA GLY A 190 -6.30 7.25 6.12
C GLY A 190 -6.76 5.83 6.48
N ARG A 191 -5.88 4.83 6.48
CA ARG A 191 -6.20 3.47 6.93
C ARG A 191 -6.18 3.37 8.45
N VAL A 192 -7.01 2.47 8.99
CA VAL A 192 -7.30 2.39 10.43
C VAL A 192 -6.05 2.27 11.31
N VAL A 193 -5.08 1.41 10.95
CA VAL A 193 -3.89 1.18 11.81
C VAL A 193 -3.03 2.44 11.92
N SER A 194 -2.69 3.09 10.78
CA SER A 194 -1.90 4.33 10.79
C SER A 194 -2.61 5.47 11.50
N ASN A 195 -3.93 5.64 11.24
CA ASN A 195 -4.72 6.69 11.89
C ASN A 195 -4.74 6.53 13.41
N PHE A 196 -5.06 5.33 13.89
CA PHE A 196 -5.14 5.06 15.33
C PHE A 196 -3.81 5.26 16.04
N ILE A 197 -2.71 4.77 15.44
CA ILE A 197 -1.37 4.97 16.00
C ILE A 197 -1.02 6.46 16.10
N ILE A 198 -1.26 7.22 15.03
CA ILE A 198 -0.93 8.65 15.00
C ILE A 198 -1.79 9.44 15.99
N GLN A 199 -3.10 9.15 16.06
CA GLN A 199 -3.99 9.78 17.01
C GLN A 199 -3.57 9.45 18.45
N ALA A 200 -3.27 8.19 18.76
CA ALA A 200 -2.81 7.78 20.09
C ALA A 200 -1.48 8.45 20.47
N LEU A 201 -0.48 8.49 19.57
CA LEU A 201 0.82 9.12 19.82
C LEU A 201 0.70 10.63 20.05
N LYS A 202 -0.28 11.29 19.41
CA LYS A 202 -0.54 12.72 19.59
C LYS A 202 -1.44 13.04 20.79
N GLY A 203 -2.04 12.03 21.43
CA GLY A 203 -3.04 12.23 22.48
C GLY A 203 -4.39 12.76 21.96
N GLU A 204 -4.64 12.63 20.65
CA GLU A 204 -5.89 13.00 20.00
C GLU A 204 -6.94 11.88 20.20
N PRO A 205 -8.27 12.19 20.19
CA PRO A 205 -9.29 11.15 20.20
C PRO A 205 -9.16 10.17 19.04
N ILE A 206 -9.28 8.87 19.29
CA ILE A 206 -9.24 7.83 18.25
C ILE A 206 -10.60 7.74 17.57
N THR A 207 -10.64 7.99 16.27
CA THR A 207 -11.86 8.02 15.48
C THR A 207 -12.33 6.63 15.10
N ILE A 208 -13.44 6.18 15.66
CA ILE A 208 -14.12 4.92 15.35
C ILE A 208 -15.29 5.20 14.42
N TYR A 209 -15.32 4.58 13.25
CA TYR A 209 -16.49 4.63 12.37
C TYR A 209 -17.45 3.50 12.70
N GLY A 210 -18.75 3.81 12.86
CA GLY A 210 -19.76 2.89 13.34
C GLY A 210 -19.60 2.63 14.86
N ASP A 211 -20.00 1.46 15.31
CA ASP A 211 -19.88 1.00 16.70
C ASP A 211 -18.55 0.29 17.02
N GLY A 212 -17.69 0.12 16.02
CA GLY A 212 -16.41 -0.57 16.14
C GLY A 212 -16.48 -2.09 16.17
N SER A 213 -17.67 -2.69 15.99
CA SER A 213 -17.87 -4.15 15.96
C SER A 213 -17.43 -4.80 14.64
N GLN A 214 -17.26 -4.01 13.56
CA GLN A 214 -16.80 -4.52 12.28
C GLN A 214 -15.39 -5.13 12.41
N THR A 215 -15.20 -6.29 11.75
CA THR A 215 -13.93 -7.02 11.83
C THR A 215 -13.02 -6.78 10.65
N ARG A 216 -11.73 -6.79 10.88
CA ARG A 216 -10.68 -6.75 9.86
C ARG A 216 -9.54 -7.69 10.23
N SER A 217 -8.89 -8.19 9.18
CA SER A 217 -7.66 -8.97 9.28
C SER A 217 -6.47 -8.08 8.95
N PHE A 218 -5.38 -8.18 9.71
CA PHE A 218 -4.20 -7.33 9.55
C PHE A 218 -2.95 -8.18 9.35
N CYS A 219 -2.29 -8.05 8.20
CA CYS A 219 -1.03 -8.71 7.88
C CYS A 219 0.15 -7.77 8.09
N TYR A 220 1.17 -8.21 8.80
CA TYR A 220 2.39 -7.42 8.93
C TYR A 220 3.19 -7.43 7.62
N VAL A 221 3.84 -6.31 7.30
CA VAL A 221 4.49 -6.09 6.01
C VAL A 221 5.55 -7.13 5.66
N ASP A 222 6.37 -7.58 6.62
CA ASP A 222 7.42 -8.56 6.36
C ASP A 222 6.85 -9.93 5.95
N ASP A 223 5.75 -10.35 6.55
CA ASP A 223 5.03 -11.57 6.17
C ASP A 223 4.49 -11.45 4.74
N LEU A 224 3.89 -10.29 4.40
CA LEU A 224 3.38 -10.06 3.05
C LEU A 224 4.51 -10.09 2.02
N ILE A 225 5.62 -9.40 2.25
CA ILE A 225 6.79 -9.39 1.33
C ILE A 225 7.33 -10.80 1.12
N GLU A 226 7.40 -11.61 2.17
CA GLU A 226 7.80 -13.02 2.05
C GLU A 226 6.80 -13.80 1.17
N GLY A 227 5.48 -13.58 1.33
CA GLY A 227 4.46 -14.20 0.49
C GLY A 227 4.58 -13.80 -0.99
N ILE A 228 4.81 -12.53 -1.27
CA ILE A 228 5.04 -12.00 -2.63
C ILE A 228 6.26 -12.68 -3.27
N LEU A 229 7.38 -12.77 -2.55
CA LEU A 229 8.60 -13.39 -3.06
C LEU A 229 8.43 -14.89 -3.31
N ARG A 230 7.74 -15.62 -2.42
CA ARG A 230 7.43 -17.04 -2.62
C ARG A 230 6.54 -17.25 -3.84
N LEU A 231 5.50 -16.42 -4.02
CA LEU A 231 4.65 -16.49 -5.20
C LEU A 231 5.44 -16.21 -6.48
N MET A 232 6.27 -15.18 -6.50
CA MET A 232 7.11 -14.86 -7.67
C MET A 232 8.05 -16.00 -8.03
N ASN A 233 8.62 -16.67 -7.04
CA ASN A 233 9.55 -17.79 -7.22
C ASN A 233 8.86 -19.17 -7.37
N SER A 234 7.54 -19.24 -7.27
CA SER A 234 6.79 -20.49 -7.43
C SER A 234 6.84 -21.01 -8.87
N ARG A 235 6.41 -22.27 -9.05
CA ARG A 235 6.29 -22.91 -10.38
C ARG A 235 5.48 -22.05 -11.35
N ASN A 236 5.82 -22.04 -12.62
CA ASN A 236 5.14 -21.18 -13.61
C ASN A 236 3.64 -21.51 -13.77
N GLY A 237 3.21 -22.74 -13.53
CA GLY A 237 1.81 -23.14 -13.57
C GLY A 237 0.93 -22.52 -12.47
N LEU A 238 1.52 -22.03 -11.36
CA LEU A 238 0.79 -21.25 -10.36
C LEU A 238 0.78 -19.77 -10.75
N GLN A 239 -0.23 -19.36 -11.50
CA GLN A 239 -0.39 -17.97 -11.96
C GLN A 239 -1.11 -17.10 -10.90
N GLY A 240 -1.94 -17.70 -10.08
CA GLY A 240 -2.84 -17.03 -9.15
C GLY A 240 -4.28 -16.91 -9.73
N PRO A 241 -5.14 -16.03 -9.20
CA PRO A 241 -4.83 -15.18 -8.04
C PRO A 241 -4.56 -16.02 -6.78
N VAL A 242 -3.70 -15.51 -5.88
CA VAL A 242 -3.43 -16.10 -4.56
C VAL A 242 -3.72 -15.06 -3.49
N ASN A 243 -4.51 -15.39 -2.49
CA ASN A 243 -4.76 -14.53 -1.34
C ASN A 243 -3.52 -14.47 -0.45
N LEU A 244 -3.03 -13.25 -0.20
CA LEU A 244 -1.98 -12.97 0.77
C LEU A 244 -2.50 -12.05 1.85
N GLY A 245 -2.59 -12.56 3.08
CA GLY A 245 -3.12 -11.83 4.23
C GLY A 245 -3.06 -12.68 5.49
N ASN A 246 -3.46 -12.11 6.61
CA ASN A 246 -3.56 -12.81 7.89
C ASN A 246 -5.03 -13.23 8.13
N PRO A 247 -5.34 -14.49 8.39
CA PRO A 247 -6.71 -14.94 8.65
C PRO A 247 -7.22 -14.57 10.06
N GLY A 248 -6.36 -14.09 10.97
CA GLY A 248 -6.79 -13.61 12.28
C GLY A 248 -7.61 -12.34 12.18
N GLU A 249 -8.84 -12.35 12.69
CA GLU A 249 -9.74 -11.20 12.72
C GLU A 249 -9.70 -10.49 14.07
N PHE A 250 -9.83 -9.18 14.01
CA PHE A 250 -9.96 -8.30 15.17
C PHE A 250 -11.06 -7.27 14.89
N THR A 251 -11.83 -6.93 15.89
CA THR A 251 -12.74 -5.80 15.81
C THR A 251 -11.94 -4.49 15.77
N ILE A 252 -12.53 -3.46 15.19
CA ILE A 252 -11.91 -2.12 15.17
C ILE A 252 -11.74 -1.60 16.60
N LEU A 253 -12.67 -1.93 17.49
CA LEU A 253 -12.59 -1.55 18.89
C LEU A 253 -11.43 -2.25 19.62
N GLU A 254 -11.22 -3.57 19.41
CA GLU A 254 -10.07 -4.30 19.97
C GLU A 254 -8.74 -3.71 19.47
N LEU A 255 -8.65 -3.34 18.18
CA LEU A 255 -7.47 -2.69 17.63
C LEU A 255 -7.18 -1.34 18.32
N ALA A 256 -8.22 -0.52 18.55
CA ALA A 256 -8.07 0.77 19.23
C ALA A 256 -7.54 0.59 20.66
N HIS A 257 -8.14 -0.32 21.44
CA HIS A 257 -7.69 -0.61 22.80
C HIS A 257 -6.23 -1.13 22.83
N LYS A 258 -5.85 -2.05 21.94
CA LYS A 258 -4.47 -2.54 21.84
C LYS A 258 -3.48 -1.41 21.57
N ILE A 259 -3.81 -0.47 20.68
CA ILE A 259 -2.94 0.67 20.36
C ILE A 259 -2.83 1.61 21.56
N ILE A 260 -3.94 1.91 22.25
CA ILE A 260 -3.95 2.72 23.50
C ILE A 260 -3.04 2.06 24.55
N ASP A 261 -3.21 0.76 24.78
CA ASP A 261 -2.42 0.01 25.78
C ASP A 261 -0.92 0.01 25.44
N ILE A 262 -0.57 -0.25 24.17
CA ILE A 262 0.84 -0.29 23.73
C ILE A 262 1.50 1.10 23.80
N THR A 263 0.77 2.16 23.44
CA THR A 263 1.29 3.53 23.47
C THR A 263 1.27 4.16 24.85
N GLY A 264 0.49 3.61 25.77
CA GLY A 264 0.20 4.24 27.08
C GLY A 264 -0.56 5.56 26.92
N SER A 265 -1.31 5.74 25.85
CA SER A 265 -2.03 6.97 25.54
C SER A 265 -3.27 7.12 26.39
N GLY A 266 -3.59 8.38 26.78
CA GLY A 266 -4.87 8.74 27.41
C GLY A 266 -5.98 9.09 26.39
N SER A 267 -5.83 8.75 25.12
CA SER A 267 -6.79 9.07 24.07
C SER A 267 -8.16 8.47 24.32
N SER A 268 -9.21 9.27 24.18
CA SER A 268 -10.60 8.82 24.20
C SER A 268 -11.01 8.24 22.84
N LEU A 269 -12.13 7.51 22.80
CA LEU A 269 -12.73 7.05 21.55
C LEU A 269 -13.78 8.06 21.07
N ASP A 270 -13.74 8.40 19.77
CA ASP A 270 -14.69 9.30 19.10
C ASP A 270 -15.44 8.52 18.01
N PHE A 271 -16.74 8.27 18.23
CA PHE A 271 -17.56 7.46 17.33
C PHE A 271 -18.22 8.33 16.25
N ARG A 272 -18.07 7.94 14.99
CA ARG A 272 -18.60 8.64 13.81
C ARG A 272 -19.42 7.71 12.91
N PRO A 273 -20.35 8.24 12.08
CA PRO A 273 -21.11 7.43 11.12
C PRO A 273 -20.19 6.65 10.18
N LEU A 274 -20.59 5.42 9.80
CA LEU A 274 -19.88 4.61 8.81
C LEU A 274 -19.87 5.30 7.44
N PRO A 275 -18.71 5.33 6.74
CA PRO A 275 -18.66 5.74 5.34
C PRO A 275 -19.51 4.82 4.45
N PRO A 276 -20.06 5.35 3.32
CA PRO A 276 -20.71 4.51 2.33
C PRO A 276 -19.76 3.46 1.75
N ASP A 277 -20.31 2.29 1.35
CA ASP A 277 -19.57 1.19 0.70
C ASP A 277 -18.38 0.61 1.51
N ASP A 278 -18.31 0.83 2.85
CA ASP A 278 -17.28 0.16 3.65
C ASP A 278 -17.68 -1.29 3.95
N PRO A 279 -16.89 -2.31 3.52
CA PRO A 279 -17.25 -3.70 3.71
C PRO A 279 -17.41 -4.07 5.19
N ARG A 280 -18.41 -4.87 5.52
CA ARG A 280 -18.67 -5.28 6.93
C ARG A 280 -17.61 -6.25 7.44
N GLN A 281 -17.17 -7.19 6.60
CA GLN A 281 -16.23 -8.27 6.96
C GLN A 281 -15.22 -8.49 5.86
N ARG A 282 -13.95 -8.73 6.23
CA ARG A 282 -12.89 -9.05 5.27
C ARG A 282 -11.83 -9.93 5.90
N GLN A 283 -11.87 -11.24 5.52
CA GLN A 283 -10.96 -12.26 6.02
C GLN A 283 -10.47 -13.14 4.86
N PRO A 284 -9.14 -13.29 4.63
CA PRO A 284 -8.63 -14.18 3.60
C PRO A 284 -8.78 -15.67 3.98
N ASP A 285 -9.26 -16.48 3.04
CA ASP A 285 -8.87 -17.88 3.02
C ASP A 285 -7.47 -17.97 2.39
N ILE A 286 -6.49 -18.46 3.14
CA ILE A 286 -5.09 -18.60 2.69
C ILE A 286 -4.68 -20.04 2.43
N THR A 287 -5.65 -20.95 2.22
CA THR A 287 -5.38 -22.36 2.00
C THR A 287 -4.48 -22.57 0.79
N LEU A 288 -4.73 -21.85 -0.31
CA LEU A 288 -3.90 -21.92 -1.51
C LEU A 288 -2.45 -21.45 -1.25
N ALA A 289 -2.28 -20.36 -0.51
CA ALA A 289 -0.95 -19.89 -0.14
C ALA A 289 -0.20 -20.87 0.76
N LYS A 290 -0.89 -21.52 1.70
CA LYS A 290 -0.30 -22.56 2.57
C LYS A 290 0.14 -23.79 1.77
N THR A 291 -0.72 -24.28 0.89
CA THR A 291 -0.46 -25.55 0.15
C THR A 291 0.54 -25.38 -0.97
N GLU A 292 0.46 -24.30 -1.76
CA GLU A 292 1.30 -24.10 -2.94
C GLU A 292 2.60 -23.36 -2.66
N LEU A 293 2.61 -22.49 -1.64
CA LEU A 293 3.78 -21.67 -1.32
C LEU A 293 4.45 -22.06 0.00
N GLY A 294 3.84 -22.93 0.81
CA GLY A 294 4.27 -23.18 2.18
C GLY A 294 4.29 -21.90 3.02
N TRP A 295 3.43 -20.91 2.69
CA TRP A 295 3.40 -19.62 3.31
C TRP A 295 2.20 -19.42 4.24
N GLN A 296 2.48 -18.85 5.39
CA GLN A 296 1.48 -18.30 6.31
C GLN A 296 2.10 -17.12 7.07
N PRO A 297 1.30 -16.16 7.55
CA PRO A 297 1.80 -15.07 8.40
C PRO A 297 2.33 -15.62 9.72
N LYS A 298 3.38 -15.00 10.25
CA LYS A 298 4.10 -15.42 11.47
C LYS A 298 4.11 -14.34 12.54
N VAL A 299 4.08 -13.06 12.12
CA VAL A 299 4.16 -11.92 13.04
C VAL A 299 2.78 -11.70 13.67
N SER A 300 2.72 -11.72 15.01
CA SER A 300 1.50 -11.41 15.74
C SER A 300 1.11 -9.94 15.58
N LEU A 301 -0.18 -9.63 15.79
CA LEU A 301 -0.66 -8.23 15.72
C LEU A 301 0.10 -7.35 16.72
N ASP A 302 0.29 -7.81 17.95
CA ASP A 302 0.96 -7.04 19.00
C ASP A 302 2.44 -6.75 18.66
N GLU A 303 3.17 -7.72 18.12
CA GLU A 303 4.56 -7.52 17.66
C GLU A 303 4.64 -6.52 16.50
N GLY A 304 3.78 -6.68 15.51
CA GLY A 304 3.73 -5.79 14.35
C GLY A 304 3.32 -4.36 14.73
N LEU A 305 2.35 -4.21 15.66
CA LEU A 305 1.93 -2.90 16.17
C LEU A 305 3.08 -2.20 16.88
N ARG A 306 3.84 -2.87 17.77
CA ARG A 306 5.01 -2.27 18.44
C ARG A 306 6.01 -1.71 17.45
N LYS A 307 6.42 -2.50 16.45
CA LYS A 307 7.35 -2.06 15.40
C LYS A 307 6.81 -0.88 14.58
N THR A 308 5.51 -0.85 14.35
CA THR A 308 4.86 0.22 13.58
C THR A 308 4.75 1.50 14.41
N ILE A 309 4.41 1.37 15.70
CA ILE A 309 4.36 2.48 16.66
C ILE A 309 5.75 3.10 16.82
N GLU A 310 6.80 2.30 17.02
CA GLU A 310 8.20 2.79 17.09
C GLU A 310 8.59 3.61 15.85
N TYR A 311 8.20 3.14 14.66
CA TYR A 311 8.45 3.88 13.43
C TYR A 311 7.74 5.23 13.41
N PHE A 312 6.44 5.29 13.75
CA PHE A 312 5.69 6.55 13.75
C PHE A 312 6.13 7.49 14.88
N ASP A 313 6.49 6.98 16.05
CA ASP A 313 7.04 7.78 17.13
C ASP A 313 8.35 8.47 16.72
N ALA A 314 9.25 7.72 16.08
CA ALA A 314 10.50 8.26 15.55
C ALA A 314 10.25 9.29 14.42
N LEU A 315 9.28 9.02 13.53
CA LEU A 315 8.92 9.90 12.41
C LEU A 315 8.31 11.22 12.91
N LEU A 316 7.48 11.19 13.95
CA LEU A 316 6.84 12.36 14.52
C LEU A 316 7.77 13.16 15.45
N GLY A 317 8.92 12.59 15.83
CA GLY A 317 9.88 13.20 16.75
C GLY A 317 9.33 13.36 18.17
N LEU A 318 8.31 12.56 18.51
CA LEU A 318 7.68 12.59 19.84
C LEU A 318 8.55 11.78 20.80
N SER A 319 8.84 12.32 21.97
CA SER A 319 9.50 11.60 23.05
C SER A 319 8.48 10.67 23.71
N SER A 320 8.29 9.48 23.18
CA SER A 320 7.30 8.54 23.68
C SER A 320 7.63 8.01 25.10
N PRO A 321 6.59 7.73 25.93
CA PRO A 321 6.73 7.03 27.21
C PRO A 321 7.42 5.67 27.10
N LEU A 322 7.38 5.00 25.93
CA LEU A 322 8.06 3.73 25.69
C LEU A 322 9.56 3.78 25.96
N LYS A 323 10.24 4.87 25.65
CA LYS A 323 11.65 5.09 26.00
C LYS A 323 11.90 5.28 27.48
N ARG A 324 10.91 5.77 28.26
CA ARG A 324 11.04 5.90 29.72
C ARG A 324 11.04 4.55 30.43
N ILE A 325 10.23 3.60 29.96
CA ILE A 325 10.13 2.26 30.58
C ILE A 325 11.41 1.42 30.33
N GLU A 326 12.06 1.56 29.17
CA GLU A 326 13.32 0.87 28.86
C GLU A 326 14.53 1.54 29.54
N ILE A 327 14.54 2.88 29.64
CA ILE A 327 15.62 3.62 30.32
C ILE A 327 15.60 3.34 31.84
N GLU A 328 14.41 3.17 32.44
CA GLU A 328 14.30 2.77 33.86
C GLU A 328 14.73 1.32 34.11
N ARG A 329 14.68 0.43 33.10
CA ARG A 329 15.18 -0.96 33.21
C ARG A 329 16.68 -1.12 32.94
N ASP A 330 17.31 -0.25 32.16
CA ASP A 330 18.68 -0.48 31.67
C ASP A 330 19.73 0.57 32.11
N GLY A 331 19.48 1.37 33.08
CA GLY A 331 20.42 2.19 33.90
C GLY A 331 21.79 2.58 33.30
N ARG A 332 21.99 2.64 31.96
CA ARG A 332 23.24 3.05 31.34
C ARG A 332 23.05 4.03 30.17
N HIS A 333 23.57 5.21 30.38
CA HIS A 333 23.75 6.26 29.37
C HIS A 333 24.68 5.81 28.24
N ASN A 334 24.26 6.02 26.99
CA ASN A 334 25.20 6.37 25.93
C ASN A 334 24.56 7.36 24.94
N SER A 335 25.10 8.56 24.94
CA SER A 335 24.71 9.69 24.09
C SER A 335 25.52 9.64 22.79
N SER A 336 24.88 9.55 21.67
CA SER A 336 25.16 10.27 20.41
C SER A 336 24.57 9.52 19.20
N VAL A 337 23.39 9.92 18.77
CA VAL A 337 22.94 9.68 17.39
C VAL A 337 22.48 11.00 16.81
N ASN A 338 23.22 11.46 15.80
CA ASN A 338 22.99 12.68 15.04
C ASN A 338 21.63 12.61 14.32
N ARG A 339 20.69 13.45 14.73
CA ARG A 339 19.36 13.56 14.12
C ARG A 339 19.43 14.55 12.94
N ARG A 340 19.23 14.08 11.73
CA ARG A 340 18.68 14.89 10.64
C ARG A 340 17.31 14.32 10.27
N VAL A 341 16.27 14.83 10.90
CA VAL A 341 14.88 14.65 10.47
C VAL A 341 14.65 15.62 9.32
N ILE A 342 14.44 15.11 8.10
CA ILE A 342 14.03 15.91 6.95
C ILE A 342 12.50 15.94 6.96
N ASP A 343 11.96 17.16 7.19
CA ASP A 343 10.53 17.43 7.38
C ASP A 343 9.74 17.27 6.08
N CYS A 344 8.82 16.29 6.03
CA CYS A 344 7.83 16.15 4.94
C CYS A 344 6.97 17.42 4.75
N ARG A 345 6.88 18.31 5.75
CA ARG A 345 6.21 19.61 5.64
C ARG A 345 6.97 20.57 4.73
N GLU A 346 8.29 20.50 4.71
CA GLU A 346 9.13 21.33 3.85
C GLU A 346 8.93 21.01 2.36
N TYR A 347 8.57 19.75 2.04
CA TYR A 347 8.24 19.32 0.68
C TYR A 347 6.89 19.90 0.22
N LYS A 348 5.85 19.93 1.07
CA LYS A 348 4.54 20.53 0.73
C LYS A 348 4.69 22.06 0.51
N SER A 349 5.54 22.75 1.28
CA SER A 349 5.80 24.17 1.09
C SER A 349 6.60 24.45 -0.19
N LYS A 350 7.61 23.64 -0.50
CA LYS A 350 8.39 23.72 -1.73
C LYS A 350 7.56 23.35 -2.98
N LYS A 351 6.64 22.39 -2.88
CA LYS A 351 5.68 22.04 -3.97
C LYS A 351 4.75 23.22 -4.25
N LYS A 352 4.16 23.86 -3.24
CA LYS A 352 3.35 25.09 -3.43
C LYS A 352 4.14 26.23 -4.06
N ALA A 353 5.44 26.37 -3.76
CA ALA A 353 6.29 27.38 -4.34
C ALA A 353 6.65 27.10 -5.81
N VAL A 354 6.84 25.82 -6.18
CA VAL A 354 7.10 25.38 -7.55
C VAL A 354 5.83 25.51 -8.40
N ASP A 355 4.68 25.10 -7.89
CA ASP A 355 3.39 25.21 -8.58
C ASP A 355 3.01 26.68 -8.86
N ARG A 356 3.33 27.61 -7.94
CA ARG A 356 3.19 29.05 -8.16
C ARG A 356 4.15 29.60 -9.23
N ARG A 357 5.39 29.09 -9.33
CA ARG A 357 6.36 29.51 -10.35
C ARG A 357 6.02 28.97 -11.76
N LEU A 358 5.30 27.85 -11.84
CA LEU A 358 4.88 27.22 -13.09
C LEU A 358 3.49 27.69 -13.56
N GLY A 359 2.87 28.66 -12.88
CA GLY A 359 1.56 29.22 -13.28
C GLY A 359 0.38 28.25 -13.15
N LEU A 360 0.57 27.12 -12.43
CA LEU A 360 -0.49 26.18 -12.13
C LEU A 360 -1.28 26.68 -10.90
N GLN A 361 -2.14 27.69 -11.13
CA GLN A 361 -3.05 28.17 -10.11
C GLN A 361 -4.19 27.19 -9.89
N ASP A 362 -4.42 26.88 -8.60
CA ASP A 362 -5.60 26.27 -8.01
C ASP A 362 -6.89 26.88 -8.60
N ARG A 363 -7.54 26.22 -9.52
CA ARG A 363 -8.95 26.51 -9.81
C ARG A 363 -9.79 25.84 -8.72
N ARG A 364 -9.90 26.51 -7.58
CA ARG A 364 -10.97 26.21 -6.63
C ARG A 364 -12.28 26.68 -7.25
N TYR A 365 -13.27 25.81 -7.19
CA TYR A 365 -14.66 26.17 -7.40
C TYR A 365 -14.98 27.33 -6.45
N GLY A 366 -15.22 28.52 -7.01
CA GLY A 366 -15.80 29.63 -6.30
C GLY A 366 -17.28 29.42 -6.19
N ASP A 367 -17.78 29.59 -4.98
CA ASP A 367 -19.19 29.75 -4.68
C ASP A 367 -19.77 30.89 -5.52
N ASP A 368 -20.68 30.58 -6.44
CA ASP A 368 -21.61 31.53 -7.04
C ASP A 368 -23.05 31.08 -6.72
N GLU A 369 -23.49 31.42 -5.50
CA GLU A 369 -24.89 31.62 -5.19
C GLU A 369 -25.28 33.05 -5.65
N SER A 370 -25.63 33.24 -6.89
CA SER A 370 -26.52 34.34 -7.29
C SER A 370 -26.79 34.31 -8.81
N ALA A 371 -27.74 33.47 -9.26
CA ALA A 371 -28.49 33.70 -10.51
C ALA A 371 -29.58 32.63 -10.63
N ALA A 372 -30.56 32.65 -9.75
CA ALA A 372 -31.83 31.96 -9.93
C ALA A 372 -32.95 32.97 -9.67
N ALA A 373 -33.10 33.93 -10.58
CA ALA A 373 -34.32 34.69 -10.75
C ALA A 373 -34.31 35.29 -12.16
N ASP A 374 -35.24 34.81 -12.96
CA ASP A 374 -35.76 35.31 -14.22
C ASP A 374 -35.50 34.35 -15.40
N MET A 375 -36.52 33.52 -15.65
CA MET A 375 -37.07 33.23 -16.96
C MET A 375 -38.28 32.28 -16.84
N SER A 376 -39.39 32.83 -16.38
CA SER A 376 -40.71 32.34 -16.69
C SER A 376 -41.35 33.37 -17.63
N ALA A 377 -41.37 33.11 -18.95
CA ALA A 377 -42.29 33.61 -19.99
C ALA A 377 -41.59 33.50 -21.35
N GLU A 378 -41.84 32.43 -22.07
CA GLU A 378 -42.34 32.32 -23.45
C GLU A 378 -42.32 30.87 -23.91
#